data_83a06aabf83c038e354fa776eec335ab
#
_entry.id   83a06aabf83c038e354fa776eec335ab
#
_cell.length_a   1.000
_cell.length_b   1.000
_cell.length_c   1.000
_cell.angle_alpha   90.00
_cell.angle_beta   90.00
_cell.angle_gamma   90.00
#
_symmetry.space_group_name_H-M   'P 1'
#
loop_
_entity.id
_entity.type
_entity.pdbx_description
1 polymer ?
#
loop_
_entity_poly.entity_id
_entity_poly.type
_entity_poly.pdbx_seq_one_letter_code
_entity_poly.pdbx_strand_id
1 'polypeptide(L)'
;MWNKIFRISRPTHEAAENPLYKDIDRSRLPVHTAIIMDGNGRWAEVRGLLRTAGHTAGVDALKQILKVAIDLALPALTVYAFSTENWKRPHSEVDFLMQLFVDYLQKEIDEMDEDNVNLRFLGRMDELSPALKELARTAVDRMKGNTGLRFNVAMNYGGQDEILRAVQEIARRAQAGTLAPEDVDGKVFENCLDTAGLPPVDFVIRTSGDMRLSNYLLWQAAYAEFWFTDTNWPDFTPACFVEALRDFGKRKRRFGGLKNL
;
A
#
# COMPACT_ATOMS: atom_id res chain seq x y z
N MET A 1 -10.93 -18.95 2.72
CA MET A 1 -9.92 -19.90 2.18
C MET A 1 -8.50 -19.32 2.19
N TRP A 2 -8.29 -18.02 2.07
CA TRP A 2 -6.98 -17.33 2.07
C TRP A 2 -6.26 -17.39 3.43
N ASN A 3 -6.97 -17.35 4.56
CA ASN A 3 -6.37 -17.36 5.92
C ASN A 3 -5.52 -18.61 6.27
N LYS A 4 -5.53 -19.68 5.44
CA LYS A 4 -4.72 -20.88 5.67
C LYS A 4 -3.36 -20.84 4.97
N ILE A 5 -3.16 -19.94 4.00
CA ILE A 5 -1.96 -19.90 3.16
C ILE A 5 -0.92 -18.93 3.72
N PHE A 6 -1.34 -17.89 4.43
CA PHE A 6 -0.45 -16.90 5.00
C PHE A 6 -0.18 -17.23 6.48
N ARG A 7 1.05 -17.60 6.80
CA ARG A 7 1.49 -17.68 8.21
C ARG A 7 1.50 -16.24 8.74
N ILE A 8 0.53 -15.91 9.59
CA ILE A 8 0.51 -14.66 10.34
C ILE A 8 1.71 -14.70 11.29
N SER A 9 2.62 -13.74 11.16
CA SER A 9 3.72 -13.55 12.10
C SER A 9 3.12 -13.37 13.49
N ARG A 10 3.77 -13.93 14.53
CA ARG A 10 3.31 -13.70 15.90
C ARG A 10 3.64 -12.25 16.28
N PRO A 11 2.68 -11.51 16.91
CA PRO A 11 2.96 -10.17 17.39
C PRO A 11 4.13 -10.20 18.38
N THR A 12 4.91 -9.11 18.42
CA THR A 12 5.93 -8.95 19.44
C THR A 12 5.31 -8.94 20.84
N HIS A 13 6.06 -9.32 21.87
CA HIS A 13 5.54 -9.32 23.26
C HIS A 13 5.07 -7.92 23.68
N GLU A 14 5.78 -6.87 23.26
CA GLU A 14 5.43 -5.46 23.51
C GLU A 14 4.10 -5.05 22.83
N ALA A 15 3.82 -5.57 21.63
CA ALA A 15 2.55 -5.31 20.95
C ALA A 15 1.33 -5.91 21.67
N ALA A 16 1.51 -7.00 22.41
CA ALA A 16 0.42 -7.62 23.17
C ALA A 16 -0.01 -6.77 24.38
N GLU A 17 0.88 -5.98 24.94
CA GLU A 17 0.65 -5.14 26.13
C GLU A 17 0.26 -3.70 25.79
N ASN A 18 0.34 -3.29 24.53
CA ASN A 18 0.00 -1.94 24.12
C ASN A 18 -1.49 -1.65 24.30
N PRO A 19 -1.88 -0.70 25.17
CA PRO A 19 -3.28 -0.40 25.44
C PRO A 19 -4.06 0.07 24.21
N LEU A 20 -3.36 0.58 23.19
CA LEU A 20 -3.96 0.96 21.92
C LEU A 20 -4.60 -0.21 21.18
N TYR A 21 -4.09 -1.44 21.35
CA TYR A 21 -4.55 -2.65 20.65
C TYR A 21 -5.47 -3.54 21.48
N LYS A 22 -5.74 -3.17 22.74
CA LYS A 22 -6.43 -4.01 23.75
C LYS A 22 -7.77 -4.59 23.26
N ASP A 23 -8.53 -3.79 22.49
CA ASP A 23 -9.89 -4.18 22.06
C ASP A 23 -9.95 -4.58 20.58
N ILE A 24 -8.79 -4.89 19.94
CA ILE A 24 -8.74 -5.34 18.57
C ILE A 24 -8.96 -6.84 18.49
N ASP A 25 -10.02 -7.25 17.79
CA ASP A 25 -10.19 -8.63 17.35
C ASP A 25 -9.31 -8.89 16.12
N ARG A 26 -8.15 -9.50 16.35
CA ARG A 26 -7.16 -9.79 15.31
C ARG A 26 -7.70 -10.72 14.21
N SER A 27 -8.70 -11.55 14.53
CA SER A 27 -9.33 -12.46 13.56
C SER A 27 -10.20 -11.72 12.51
N ARG A 28 -10.52 -10.47 12.80
CA ARG A 28 -11.36 -9.60 11.95
C ARG A 28 -10.59 -8.47 11.29
N LEU A 29 -9.27 -8.48 11.38
CA LEU A 29 -8.42 -7.52 10.68
C LEU A 29 -8.44 -7.78 9.16
N PRO A 30 -8.26 -6.74 8.34
CA PRO A 30 -8.10 -6.92 6.89
C PRO A 30 -6.84 -7.72 6.56
N VAL A 31 -6.91 -8.55 5.53
CA VAL A 31 -5.73 -9.26 5.01
C VAL A 31 -4.85 -8.32 4.21
N HIS A 32 -5.43 -7.34 3.51
CA HIS A 32 -4.69 -6.35 2.74
C HIS A 32 -5.31 -4.96 2.90
N THR A 33 -4.59 -4.10 3.59
CA THR A 33 -4.95 -2.68 3.73
C THR A 33 -4.21 -1.84 2.69
N ALA A 34 -4.91 -0.95 2.00
CA ALA A 34 -4.33 0.01 1.08
C ALA A 34 -4.60 1.45 1.56
N ILE A 35 -3.60 2.33 1.50
CA ILE A 35 -3.71 3.70 2.01
C ILE A 35 -3.37 4.72 0.94
N ILE A 36 -4.29 5.68 0.72
CA ILE A 36 -4.04 6.89 -0.06
C ILE A 36 -3.66 8.00 0.93
N MET A 37 -2.38 8.33 0.98
CA MET A 37 -1.77 9.28 1.91
C MET A 37 -1.96 10.72 1.43
N ASP A 38 -3.21 11.20 1.49
CA ASP A 38 -3.58 12.53 0.99
C ASP A 38 -3.53 13.60 2.08
N GLY A 39 -3.30 14.85 1.67
CA GLY A 39 -3.38 16.03 2.54
C GLY A 39 -2.04 16.61 2.99
N ASN A 40 -0.89 16.08 2.58
CA ASN A 40 0.43 16.62 2.96
C ASN A 40 0.56 18.10 2.63
N GLY A 41 0.17 18.51 1.41
CA GLY A 41 0.21 19.91 0.99
C GLY A 41 -0.77 20.79 1.77
N ARG A 42 -2.02 20.34 1.96
CA ARG A 42 -3.05 21.05 2.74
C ARG A 42 -2.64 21.24 4.20
N TRP A 43 -2.04 20.21 4.78
CA TRP A 43 -1.49 20.27 6.14
C TRP A 43 -0.43 21.37 6.31
N ALA A 44 0.49 21.49 5.34
CA ALA A 44 1.52 22.52 5.35
C ALA A 44 0.92 23.92 5.13
N GLU A 45 0.01 24.05 4.17
CA GLU A 45 -0.64 25.32 3.82
C GLU A 45 -1.39 25.94 5.01
N VAL A 46 -2.19 25.14 5.73
CA VAL A 46 -2.93 25.60 6.93
C VAL A 46 -1.98 26.10 8.04
N ARG A 47 -0.75 25.62 8.04
CA ARG A 47 0.30 26.00 9.02
C ARG A 47 1.25 27.08 8.52
N GLY A 48 1.01 27.63 7.32
CA GLY A 48 1.90 28.62 6.70
C GLY A 48 3.29 28.06 6.33
N LEU A 49 3.40 26.74 6.13
CA LEU A 49 4.63 26.05 5.81
C LEU A 49 4.72 25.74 4.31
N LEU A 50 5.93 25.50 3.83
CA LEU A 50 6.16 24.98 2.49
C LEU A 50 5.55 23.56 2.35
N ARG A 51 5.05 23.22 1.17
CA ARG A 51 4.49 21.88 0.87
C ARG A 51 5.46 20.74 1.19
N THR A 52 6.75 20.99 1.02
CA THR A 52 7.83 20.06 1.35
C THR A 52 7.84 19.65 2.82
N ALA A 53 7.55 20.58 3.74
CA ALA A 53 7.42 20.26 5.17
C ALA A 53 6.27 19.27 5.44
N GLY A 54 5.16 19.40 4.71
CA GLY A 54 4.05 18.46 4.80
C GLY A 54 4.44 17.05 4.31
N HIS A 55 5.23 16.96 3.25
CA HIS A 55 5.73 15.66 2.75
C HIS A 55 6.69 15.00 3.76
N THR A 56 7.59 15.77 4.38
CA THR A 56 8.47 15.25 5.43
C THR A 56 7.67 14.74 6.64
N ALA A 57 6.72 15.52 7.14
CA ALA A 57 5.83 15.10 8.23
C ALA A 57 4.98 13.86 7.84
N GLY A 58 4.61 13.74 6.57
CA GLY A 58 3.91 12.56 6.03
C GLY A 58 4.76 11.29 6.06
N VAL A 59 6.08 11.39 5.92
CA VAL A 59 6.99 10.25 6.08
C VAL A 59 7.03 9.79 7.53
N ASP A 60 7.06 10.71 8.50
CA ASP A 60 7.03 10.37 9.92
C ASP A 60 5.71 9.68 10.31
N ALA A 61 4.58 10.13 9.74
CA ALA A 61 3.30 9.45 9.90
C ALA A 61 3.32 8.03 9.32
N LEU A 62 3.89 7.84 8.11
CA LEU A 62 4.02 6.53 7.49
C LEU A 62 4.79 5.56 8.39
N LYS A 63 5.91 5.99 8.97
CA LYS A 63 6.71 5.16 9.89
C LYS A 63 5.88 4.66 11.07
N GLN A 64 5.10 5.55 11.69
CA GLN A 64 4.24 5.18 12.81
C GLN A 64 3.13 4.19 12.40
N ILE A 65 2.52 4.37 11.23
CA ILE A 65 1.49 3.45 10.71
C ILE A 65 2.09 2.09 10.33
N LEU A 66 3.29 2.08 9.74
CA LEU A 66 4.01 0.85 9.43
C LEU A 66 4.27 0.03 10.70
N LYS A 67 4.71 0.68 11.79
CA LYS A 67 4.90 0.02 13.08
C LYS A 67 3.60 -0.60 13.61
N VAL A 68 2.48 0.11 13.54
CA VAL A 68 1.16 -0.46 13.93
C VAL A 68 0.82 -1.70 13.08
N ALA A 69 1.07 -1.65 11.76
CA ALA A 69 0.81 -2.77 10.87
C ALA A 69 1.65 -4.00 11.23
N ILE A 70 2.93 -3.79 11.60
CA ILE A 70 3.85 -4.84 12.07
C ILE A 70 3.35 -5.40 13.40
N ASP A 71 3.06 -4.54 14.39
CA ASP A 71 2.62 -4.93 15.74
C ASP A 71 1.31 -5.73 15.71
N LEU A 72 0.40 -5.38 14.82
CA LEU A 72 -0.85 -6.10 14.61
C LEU A 72 -0.72 -7.33 13.71
N ALA A 73 0.48 -7.57 13.17
CA ALA A 73 0.77 -8.65 12.24
C ALA A 73 -0.16 -8.63 11.01
N LEU A 74 -0.41 -7.46 10.44
CA LEU A 74 -1.17 -7.35 9.19
C LEU A 74 -0.43 -8.10 8.08
N PRO A 75 -1.12 -8.93 7.27
CA PRO A 75 -0.45 -9.69 6.22
C PRO A 75 0.07 -8.82 5.07
N ALA A 76 -0.65 -7.75 4.70
CA ALA A 76 -0.23 -6.83 3.64
C ALA A 76 -0.69 -5.39 3.89
N LEU A 77 0.21 -4.45 3.62
CA LEU A 77 -0.06 -3.01 3.60
C LEU A 77 0.48 -2.44 2.28
N THR A 78 -0.36 -1.73 1.53
CA THR A 78 0.06 -0.99 0.34
C THR A 78 -0.16 0.50 0.55
N VAL A 79 0.81 1.33 0.19
CA VAL A 79 0.71 2.78 0.31
C VAL A 79 0.91 3.47 -1.03
N TYR A 80 0.15 4.53 -1.31
CA TYR A 80 0.28 5.33 -2.53
C TYR A 80 1.29 6.45 -2.32
N ALA A 81 2.54 6.21 -2.69
CA ALA A 81 3.64 7.16 -2.47
C ALA A 81 3.76 8.19 -3.59
N PHE A 82 3.61 7.77 -4.87
CA PHE A 82 3.72 8.67 -6.01
C PHE A 82 2.92 8.12 -7.20
N SER A 83 1.95 8.89 -7.69
CA SER A 83 1.14 8.52 -8.84
C SER A 83 1.78 8.98 -10.16
N THR A 84 1.40 8.34 -11.28
CA THR A 84 1.78 8.78 -12.62
C THR A 84 1.36 10.22 -12.92
N GLU A 85 0.26 10.68 -12.34
CA GLU A 85 -0.23 12.06 -12.49
C GLU A 85 0.62 13.09 -11.73
N ASN A 86 1.39 12.66 -10.71
CA ASN A 86 2.24 13.56 -9.92
C ASN A 86 3.42 14.12 -10.70
N TRP A 87 3.81 13.52 -11.84
CA TRP A 87 4.79 14.10 -12.73
C TRP A 87 4.38 15.47 -13.30
N LYS A 88 3.08 15.80 -13.27
CA LYS A 88 2.56 17.12 -13.68
C LYS A 88 2.78 18.23 -12.65
N ARG A 89 3.28 17.88 -11.46
CA ARG A 89 3.62 18.85 -10.42
C ARG A 89 4.87 19.68 -10.81
N PRO A 90 5.10 20.83 -10.17
CA PRO A 90 6.34 21.59 -10.36
C PRO A 90 7.59 20.69 -10.20
N HIS A 91 8.57 20.84 -11.07
CA HIS A 91 9.78 20.01 -11.06
C HIS A 91 10.47 20.01 -9.68
N SER A 92 10.56 21.17 -9.02
CA SER A 92 11.15 21.27 -7.68
C SER A 92 10.43 20.44 -6.61
N GLU A 93 9.09 20.29 -6.71
CA GLU A 93 8.34 19.41 -5.79
C GLU A 93 8.62 17.93 -6.13
N VAL A 94 8.67 17.58 -7.42
CA VAL A 94 8.97 16.20 -7.85
C VAL A 94 10.38 15.80 -7.42
N ASP A 95 11.38 16.64 -7.67
CA ASP A 95 12.78 16.39 -7.29
C ASP A 95 12.91 16.19 -5.78
N PHE A 96 12.23 17.05 -5.02
CA PHE A 96 12.19 16.92 -3.55
C PHE A 96 11.58 15.59 -3.11
N LEU A 97 10.46 15.18 -3.71
CA LEU A 97 9.80 13.90 -3.37
C LEU A 97 10.69 12.70 -3.71
N MET A 98 11.38 12.72 -4.84
CA MET A 98 12.32 11.65 -5.21
C MET A 98 13.49 11.57 -4.25
N GLN A 99 14.05 12.72 -3.82
CA GLN A 99 15.12 12.76 -2.84
C GLN A 99 14.62 12.29 -1.46
N LEU A 100 13.47 12.76 -1.01
CA LEU A 100 12.85 12.34 0.26
C LEU A 100 12.63 10.82 0.30
N PHE A 101 12.24 10.23 -0.82
CA PHE A 101 12.07 8.79 -0.93
C PHE A 101 13.41 8.04 -0.81
N VAL A 102 14.47 8.55 -1.46
CA VAL A 102 15.83 7.99 -1.33
C VAL A 102 16.30 8.04 0.12
N ASP A 103 16.19 9.22 0.75
CA ASP A 103 16.62 9.44 2.12
C ASP A 103 15.88 8.51 3.12
N TYR A 104 14.56 8.38 2.93
CA TYR A 104 13.73 7.49 3.74
C TYR A 104 14.16 6.03 3.58
N LEU A 105 14.27 5.55 2.35
CA LEU A 105 14.62 4.16 2.09
C LEU A 105 16.01 3.81 2.64
N GLN A 106 17.00 4.69 2.46
CA GLN A 106 18.35 4.48 3.01
C GLN A 106 18.36 4.42 4.53
N LYS A 107 17.53 5.25 5.17
CA LYS A 107 17.48 5.33 6.63
C LYS A 107 16.74 4.15 7.26
N GLU A 108 15.67 3.67 6.63
CA GLU A 108 14.74 2.73 7.25
C GLU A 108 14.97 1.26 6.80
N ILE A 109 15.84 1.02 5.82
CA ILE A 109 16.06 -0.33 5.28
C ILE A 109 16.52 -1.34 6.35
N ASP A 110 17.37 -0.92 7.26
CA ASP A 110 17.88 -1.80 8.32
C ASP A 110 16.78 -2.15 9.32
N GLU A 111 16.01 -1.17 9.79
CA GLU A 111 14.90 -1.36 10.72
C GLU A 111 13.79 -2.22 10.09
N MET A 112 13.41 -1.96 8.82
CA MET A 112 12.42 -2.78 8.12
C MET A 112 12.86 -4.24 7.96
N ASP A 113 14.13 -4.50 7.71
CA ASP A 113 14.66 -5.85 7.58
C ASP A 113 14.68 -6.59 8.94
N GLU A 114 15.09 -5.91 10.01
CA GLU A 114 15.05 -6.42 11.38
C GLU A 114 13.62 -6.72 11.84
N ASP A 115 12.66 -5.89 11.44
CA ASP A 115 11.22 -6.07 11.68
C ASP A 115 10.58 -7.16 10.77
N ASN A 116 11.38 -7.89 10.01
CA ASN A 116 10.95 -8.97 9.12
C ASN A 116 9.94 -8.51 8.04
N VAL A 117 10.06 -7.26 7.56
CA VAL A 117 9.22 -6.70 6.50
C VAL A 117 9.66 -7.26 5.15
N ASN A 118 8.69 -7.67 4.32
CA ASN A 118 8.91 -8.02 2.92
C ASN A 118 8.51 -6.83 2.05
N LEU A 119 9.51 -6.11 1.52
CA LEU A 119 9.30 -4.90 0.73
C LEU A 119 9.07 -5.20 -0.75
N ARG A 120 8.12 -4.51 -1.36
CA ARG A 120 7.85 -4.55 -2.80
C ARG A 120 7.50 -3.16 -3.33
N PHE A 121 7.87 -2.89 -4.58
CA PHE A 121 7.41 -1.71 -5.32
C PHE A 121 6.39 -2.11 -6.39
N LEU A 122 5.36 -1.26 -6.57
CA LEU A 122 4.36 -1.37 -7.61
C LEU A 122 4.46 -0.13 -8.49
N GLY A 123 4.35 -0.28 -9.81
CA GLY A 123 4.43 0.80 -10.78
C GLY A 123 5.67 0.74 -11.67
N ARG A 124 5.88 1.81 -12.43
CA ARG A 124 6.96 1.90 -13.45
C ARG A 124 8.29 2.30 -12.82
N MET A 125 8.90 1.37 -12.09
CA MET A 125 10.20 1.59 -11.45
C MET A 125 11.34 1.78 -12.46
N ASP A 126 11.20 1.22 -13.64
CA ASP A 126 12.17 1.34 -14.75
C ASP A 126 12.30 2.74 -15.32
N GLU A 127 11.32 3.60 -15.13
CA GLU A 127 11.32 5.00 -15.57
C GLU A 127 11.95 5.97 -14.55
N LEU A 128 12.27 5.49 -13.33
CA LEU A 128 12.90 6.29 -12.28
C LEU A 128 14.41 6.48 -12.54
N SER A 129 15.05 7.37 -11.80
CA SER A 129 16.50 7.59 -11.92
C SER A 129 17.29 6.31 -11.65
N PRO A 130 18.47 6.12 -12.31
CA PRO A 130 19.28 4.92 -12.08
C PRO A 130 19.65 4.68 -10.61
N ALA A 131 19.95 5.74 -9.88
CA ALA A 131 20.29 5.64 -8.44
C ALA A 131 19.11 5.14 -7.61
N LEU A 132 17.89 5.66 -7.86
CA LEU A 132 16.69 5.24 -7.15
C LEU A 132 16.30 3.79 -7.49
N LYS A 133 16.44 3.40 -8.76
CA LYS A 133 16.22 2.00 -9.20
C LYS A 133 17.14 1.03 -8.48
N GLU A 134 18.42 1.34 -8.43
CA GLU A 134 19.41 0.48 -7.79
C GLU A 134 19.18 0.36 -6.28
N LEU A 135 18.87 1.47 -5.62
CA LEU A 135 18.53 1.47 -4.19
C LEU A 135 17.28 0.63 -3.91
N ALA A 136 16.22 0.83 -4.69
CA ALA A 136 14.97 0.07 -4.56
C ALA A 136 15.21 -1.44 -4.79
N ARG A 137 15.98 -1.80 -5.83
CA ARG A 137 16.35 -3.19 -6.12
C ARG A 137 17.12 -3.82 -4.96
N THR A 138 18.12 -3.10 -4.43
CA THR A 138 18.92 -3.57 -3.29
C THR A 138 18.05 -3.80 -2.05
N ALA A 139 17.11 -2.88 -1.75
CA ALA A 139 16.19 -3.01 -0.63
C ALA A 139 15.26 -4.23 -0.79
N VAL A 140 14.67 -4.41 -1.98
CA VAL A 140 13.82 -5.58 -2.27
C VAL A 140 14.61 -6.88 -2.18
N ASP A 141 15.79 -6.95 -2.79
CA ASP A 141 16.64 -8.16 -2.77
C ASP A 141 17.05 -8.55 -1.36
N ARG A 142 17.32 -7.59 -0.50
CA ARG A 142 17.64 -7.80 0.90
C ARG A 142 16.46 -8.40 1.67
N MET A 143 15.26 -7.86 1.46
CA MET A 143 14.06 -8.20 2.24
C MET A 143 13.16 -9.27 1.60
N LYS A 144 13.51 -9.81 0.41
CA LYS A 144 12.67 -10.80 -0.30
C LYS A 144 12.44 -12.11 0.45
N GLY A 145 13.34 -12.46 1.37
CA GLY A 145 13.25 -13.66 2.22
C GLY A 145 12.38 -13.47 3.47
N ASN A 146 12.02 -12.26 3.78
CA ASN A 146 11.24 -11.93 4.98
C ASN A 146 9.80 -12.43 4.86
N THR A 147 9.23 -12.85 5.97
CA THR A 147 7.93 -13.55 6.04
C THR A 147 6.87 -12.79 6.83
N GLY A 148 7.21 -11.61 7.34
CA GLY A 148 6.33 -10.74 8.10
C GLY A 148 5.39 -9.92 7.21
N LEU A 149 5.22 -8.66 7.55
CA LEU A 149 4.37 -7.72 6.80
C LEU A 149 4.86 -7.58 5.36
N ARG A 150 3.98 -7.82 4.38
CA ARG A 150 4.22 -7.44 2.98
C ARG A 150 3.92 -5.96 2.81
N PHE A 151 4.97 -5.16 2.83
CA PHE A 151 4.88 -3.71 2.64
C PHE A 151 5.09 -3.37 1.17
N ASN A 152 4.05 -2.83 0.52
CA ASN A 152 4.08 -2.50 -0.88
C ASN A 152 4.01 -0.98 -1.04
N VAL A 153 4.91 -0.42 -1.83
CA VAL A 153 4.98 1.01 -2.12
C VAL A 153 4.61 1.25 -3.59
N ALA A 154 3.43 1.84 -3.82
CA ALA A 154 3.00 2.23 -5.16
C ALA A 154 3.72 3.53 -5.54
N MET A 155 4.74 3.41 -6.42
CA MET A 155 5.66 4.45 -6.85
C MET A 155 5.65 4.55 -8.37
N ASN A 156 5.43 5.75 -8.90
CA ASN A 156 5.17 5.95 -10.34
C ASN A 156 4.06 5.00 -10.83
N TYR A 157 2.99 4.92 -10.02
CA TYR A 157 1.91 3.96 -10.19
C TYR A 157 0.62 4.64 -10.68
N GLY A 158 -0.11 3.94 -11.52
CA GLY A 158 -1.48 4.28 -11.92
C GLY A 158 -2.23 3.01 -12.33
N GLY A 159 -3.44 2.79 -11.77
CA GLY A 159 -4.21 1.57 -12.02
C GLY A 159 -4.60 1.37 -13.47
N GLN A 160 -4.92 2.45 -14.21
CA GLN A 160 -5.20 2.36 -15.64
C GLN A 160 -3.95 1.94 -16.43
N ASP A 161 -2.78 2.48 -16.09
CA ASP A 161 -1.51 2.11 -16.69
C ASP A 161 -1.16 0.65 -16.39
N GLU A 162 -1.31 0.22 -15.15
CA GLU A 162 -1.09 -1.18 -14.75
C GLU A 162 -1.98 -2.15 -15.55
N ILE A 163 -3.27 -1.85 -15.69
CA ILE A 163 -4.21 -2.64 -16.49
C ILE A 163 -3.77 -2.71 -17.96
N LEU A 164 -3.37 -1.58 -18.55
CA LEU A 164 -2.87 -1.56 -19.93
C LEU A 164 -1.61 -2.41 -20.08
N ARG A 165 -0.68 -2.36 -19.16
CA ARG A 165 0.54 -3.20 -19.17
C ARG A 165 0.19 -4.69 -19.08
N ALA A 166 -0.76 -5.05 -18.23
CA ALA A 166 -1.24 -6.43 -18.10
C ALA A 166 -1.88 -6.92 -19.42
N VAL A 167 -2.72 -6.10 -20.06
CA VAL A 167 -3.33 -6.41 -21.36
C VAL A 167 -2.25 -6.59 -22.45
N GLN A 168 -1.25 -5.70 -22.48
CA GLN A 168 -0.14 -5.81 -23.44
C GLN A 168 0.68 -7.09 -23.24
N GLU A 169 0.90 -7.51 -21.99
CA GLU A 169 1.59 -8.76 -21.69
C GLU A 169 0.79 -9.98 -22.14
N ILE A 170 -0.51 -10.00 -21.88
CA ILE A 170 -1.41 -11.06 -22.35
C ILE A 170 -1.42 -11.12 -23.88
N ALA A 171 -1.50 -9.98 -24.56
CA ALA A 171 -1.48 -9.91 -26.01
C ALA A 171 -0.14 -10.45 -26.60
N ARG A 172 1.00 -10.11 -25.98
CA ARG A 172 2.32 -10.64 -26.39
C ARG A 172 2.39 -12.16 -26.21
N ARG A 173 1.87 -12.69 -25.12
CA ARG A 173 1.83 -14.14 -24.84
C ARG A 173 0.92 -14.87 -25.84
N ALA A 174 -0.22 -14.28 -26.17
CA ALA A 174 -1.12 -14.82 -27.20
C ALA A 174 -0.46 -14.81 -28.58
N GLN A 175 0.18 -13.73 -28.99
CA GLN A 175 0.92 -13.61 -30.25
C GLN A 175 2.06 -14.62 -30.33
N ALA A 176 2.75 -14.89 -29.21
CA ALA A 176 3.82 -15.89 -29.12
C ALA A 176 3.30 -17.34 -29.07
N GLY A 177 2.01 -17.58 -29.03
CA GLY A 177 1.39 -18.89 -28.93
C GLY A 177 1.59 -19.58 -27.56
N THR A 178 1.96 -18.81 -26.52
CA THR A 178 2.18 -19.33 -25.17
C THR A 178 0.94 -19.18 -24.26
N LEU A 179 -0.12 -18.57 -24.77
CA LEU A 179 -1.41 -18.40 -24.10
C LEU A 179 -2.52 -18.38 -25.16
N ALA A 180 -3.48 -19.30 -25.08
CA ALA A 180 -4.66 -19.22 -25.95
C ALA A 180 -5.64 -18.14 -25.46
N PRO A 181 -6.29 -17.37 -26.35
CA PRO A 181 -7.25 -16.34 -25.93
C PRO A 181 -8.37 -16.86 -25.03
N GLU A 182 -8.83 -18.07 -25.24
CA GLU A 182 -9.85 -18.76 -24.44
C GLU A 182 -9.38 -19.13 -23.04
N ASP A 183 -8.08 -19.20 -22.79
CA ASP A 183 -7.48 -19.49 -21.48
C ASP A 183 -7.27 -18.22 -20.64
N VAL A 184 -7.60 -17.05 -21.17
CA VAL A 184 -7.50 -15.79 -20.44
C VAL A 184 -8.63 -15.67 -19.44
N ASP A 185 -8.34 -15.93 -18.17
CA ASP A 185 -9.24 -15.76 -17.04
C ASP A 185 -8.76 -14.65 -16.07
N GLY A 186 -9.53 -14.43 -15.00
CA GLY A 186 -9.17 -13.44 -13.97
C GLY A 186 -7.82 -13.72 -13.31
N LYS A 187 -7.45 -14.99 -13.12
CA LYS A 187 -6.18 -15.38 -12.52
C LYS A 187 -5.00 -15.12 -13.45
N VAL A 188 -5.15 -15.39 -14.73
CA VAL A 188 -4.14 -15.05 -15.74
C VAL A 188 -3.92 -13.55 -15.76
N PHE A 189 -5.00 -12.75 -15.73
CA PHE A 189 -4.92 -11.30 -15.68
C PHE A 189 -4.24 -10.79 -14.39
N GLU A 190 -4.67 -11.27 -13.22
CA GLU A 190 -4.09 -10.91 -11.92
C GLU A 190 -2.60 -11.23 -11.83
N ASN A 191 -2.15 -12.31 -12.47
CA ASN A 191 -0.72 -12.66 -12.52
C ASN A 191 0.11 -11.70 -13.41
N CYS A 192 -0.54 -10.87 -14.22
CA CYS A 192 0.12 -9.83 -15.01
C CYS A 192 0.10 -8.46 -14.32
N LEU A 193 -0.56 -8.31 -13.17
CA LEU A 193 -0.57 -7.09 -12.40
C LEU A 193 0.67 -6.98 -11.49
N ASP A 194 1.04 -5.76 -11.10
CA ASP A 194 2.14 -5.49 -10.17
C ASP A 194 1.90 -6.14 -8.80
N THR A 195 0.64 -6.38 -8.45
CA THR A 195 0.18 -7.04 -7.23
C THR A 195 0.12 -8.56 -7.31
N ALA A 196 0.64 -9.18 -8.38
CA ALA A 196 0.64 -10.64 -8.52
C ALA A 196 1.19 -11.35 -7.27
N GLY A 197 0.43 -12.32 -6.74
CA GLY A 197 0.79 -13.05 -5.53
C GLY A 197 0.49 -12.34 -4.20
N LEU A 198 -0.05 -11.11 -4.23
CA LEU A 198 -0.63 -10.47 -3.06
C LEU A 198 -2.11 -10.90 -2.88
N PRO A 199 -2.64 -10.87 -1.66
CA PRO A 199 -4.07 -11.04 -1.45
C PRO A 199 -4.84 -9.84 -2.06
N PRO A 200 -6.14 -10.02 -2.41
CA PRO A 200 -7.00 -8.92 -2.81
C PRO A 200 -7.06 -7.83 -1.74
N VAL A 201 -7.24 -6.58 -2.17
CA VAL A 201 -7.41 -5.46 -1.23
C VAL A 201 -8.75 -5.58 -0.52
N ASP A 202 -8.71 -5.67 0.80
CA ASP A 202 -9.90 -5.75 1.64
C ASP A 202 -10.39 -4.37 2.08
N PHE A 203 -9.45 -3.46 2.33
CA PHE A 203 -9.71 -2.20 2.98
C PHE A 203 -8.89 -1.08 2.36
N VAL A 204 -9.57 -0.01 1.95
CA VAL A 204 -8.93 1.20 1.42
C VAL A 204 -9.19 2.36 2.38
N ILE A 205 -8.12 2.98 2.87
CA ILE A 205 -8.17 4.19 3.69
C ILE A 205 -7.72 5.37 2.85
N ARG A 206 -8.46 6.48 2.92
CA ARG A 206 -8.03 7.75 2.34
C ARG A 206 -8.22 8.89 3.33
N THR A 207 -7.17 9.67 3.51
CA THR A 207 -7.11 10.85 4.37
C THR A 207 -7.50 12.13 3.61
N SER A 208 -7.78 13.21 4.35
CA SER A 208 -7.98 14.58 3.83
C SER A 208 -9.32 14.84 3.13
N GLY A 209 -10.38 14.08 3.45
CA GLY A 209 -11.78 14.36 3.08
C GLY A 209 -12.17 14.02 1.64
N ASP A 210 -11.24 13.68 0.76
CA ASP A 210 -11.55 13.30 -0.61
C ASP A 210 -12.07 11.86 -0.71
N MET A 211 -13.22 11.66 -1.38
CA MET A 211 -13.88 10.35 -1.54
C MET A 211 -13.74 9.83 -2.98
N ARG A 212 -12.53 9.49 -3.38
CA ARG A 212 -12.21 8.96 -4.72
C ARG A 212 -10.97 8.08 -4.68
N LEU A 213 -10.82 7.15 -5.64
CA LEU A 213 -9.66 6.26 -5.74
C LEU A 213 -8.42 6.92 -6.36
N SER A 214 -8.60 7.95 -7.15
CA SER A 214 -7.52 8.65 -7.85
C SER A 214 -6.57 7.70 -8.60
N ASN A 215 -7.15 6.79 -9.38
CA ASN A 215 -6.42 5.81 -10.19
C ASN A 215 -5.56 4.82 -9.37
N TYR A 216 -5.93 4.58 -8.10
CA TYR A 216 -5.20 3.69 -7.20
C TYR A 216 -5.87 2.32 -7.12
N LEU A 217 -5.11 1.25 -7.39
CA LEU A 217 -5.48 -0.17 -7.25
C LEU A 217 -6.89 -0.50 -7.77
N LEU A 218 -7.22 -0.03 -9.00
CA LEU A 218 -8.58 -0.08 -9.56
C LEU A 218 -9.13 -1.51 -9.65
N TRP A 219 -8.34 -2.45 -10.10
CA TRP A 219 -8.74 -3.87 -10.17
C TRP A 219 -8.82 -4.49 -8.79
N GLN A 220 -7.79 -4.27 -7.98
CA GLN A 220 -7.61 -4.93 -6.69
C GLN A 220 -8.62 -4.48 -5.64
N ALA A 221 -9.11 -3.23 -5.74
CA ALA A 221 -10.06 -2.64 -4.81
C ALA A 221 -11.54 -2.88 -5.16
N ALA A 222 -11.84 -3.69 -6.19
CA ALA A 222 -13.20 -3.89 -6.70
C ALA A 222 -14.23 -4.32 -5.62
N TYR A 223 -13.80 -5.03 -4.59
CA TYR A 223 -14.63 -5.46 -3.45
C TYR A 223 -14.08 -4.98 -2.10
N ALA A 224 -13.23 -3.94 -2.11
CA ALA A 224 -12.71 -3.37 -0.89
C ALA A 224 -13.76 -2.56 -0.13
N GLU A 225 -13.68 -2.59 1.18
CA GLU A 225 -14.37 -1.63 2.05
C GLU A 225 -13.58 -0.32 2.07
N PHE A 226 -14.27 0.82 2.17
CA PHE A 226 -13.65 2.13 2.18
C PHE A 226 -13.81 2.82 3.53
N TRP A 227 -12.78 3.52 3.96
CA TRP A 227 -12.80 4.39 5.12
C TRP A 227 -12.18 5.75 4.74
N PHE A 228 -12.95 6.81 4.91
CA PHE A 228 -12.54 8.18 4.60
C PHE A 228 -12.49 9.00 5.88
N THR A 229 -11.51 9.91 5.98
CA THR A 229 -11.38 10.85 7.10
C THR A 229 -10.95 12.21 6.62
N ASP A 230 -11.43 13.26 7.27
CA ASP A 230 -11.02 14.66 7.01
C ASP A 230 -9.61 14.95 7.54
N THR A 231 -9.06 14.10 8.41
CA THR A 231 -7.70 14.21 8.92
C THR A 231 -6.69 14.17 7.80
N ASN A 232 -5.81 15.17 7.71
CA ASN A 232 -4.68 15.16 6.76
C ASN A 232 -3.67 14.09 7.14
N TRP A 233 -3.00 13.52 6.13
CA TRP A 233 -2.06 12.42 6.34
C TRP A 233 -1.00 12.66 7.44
N PRO A 234 -0.32 13.83 7.55
CA PRO A 234 0.64 14.05 8.63
C PRO A 234 0.05 14.00 10.05
N ASP A 235 -1.25 14.26 10.20
CA ASP A 235 -1.96 14.17 11.48
C ASP A 235 -2.67 12.81 11.68
N PHE A 236 -2.53 11.88 10.73
CA PHE A 236 -3.12 10.54 10.81
C PHE A 236 -2.29 9.65 11.74
N THR A 237 -2.69 9.62 13.00
CA THR A 237 -1.96 8.95 14.08
C THR A 237 -2.18 7.43 14.11
N PRO A 238 -1.36 6.66 14.87
CA PRO A 238 -1.64 5.28 15.22
C PRO A 238 -3.06 5.03 15.75
N ALA A 239 -3.59 5.94 16.56
CA ALA A 239 -4.95 5.82 17.08
C ALA A 239 -6.01 5.90 15.98
N CYS A 240 -5.86 6.82 15.01
CA CYS A 240 -6.74 6.92 13.84
C CYS A 240 -6.71 5.65 13.00
N PHE A 241 -5.52 5.08 12.78
CA PHE A 241 -5.39 3.83 12.01
C PHE A 241 -6.05 2.65 12.74
N VAL A 242 -5.84 2.53 14.03
CA VAL A 242 -6.48 1.50 14.87
C VAL A 242 -8.00 1.67 14.88
N GLU A 243 -8.52 2.91 14.91
CA GLU A 243 -9.96 3.17 14.80
C GLU A 243 -10.51 2.68 13.46
N ALA A 244 -9.84 2.99 12.35
CA ALA A 244 -10.22 2.49 11.02
C ALA A 244 -10.25 0.95 10.97
N LEU A 245 -9.24 0.28 11.54
CA LEU A 245 -9.19 -1.18 11.62
C LEU A 245 -10.31 -1.77 12.48
N ARG A 246 -10.67 -1.12 13.61
CA ARG A 246 -11.83 -1.51 14.45
C ARG A 246 -13.14 -1.35 13.69
N ASP A 247 -13.30 -0.27 12.94
CA ASP A 247 -14.49 -0.05 12.11
C ASP A 247 -14.62 -1.15 11.04
N PHE A 248 -13.54 -1.46 10.32
CA PHE A 248 -13.51 -2.59 9.39
C PHE A 248 -13.95 -3.89 10.05
N GLY A 249 -13.42 -4.20 11.24
CA GLY A 249 -13.75 -5.41 11.99
C GLY A 249 -15.23 -5.54 12.38
N LYS A 250 -15.99 -4.44 12.41
CA LYS A 250 -17.45 -4.44 12.68
C LYS A 250 -18.27 -4.71 11.42
N ARG A 251 -17.71 -4.55 10.22
CA ARG A 251 -18.43 -4.67 8.96
C ARG A 251 -18.73 -6.12 8.61
N LYS A 252 -19.84 -6.33 7.90
CA LYS A 252 -20.25 -7.64 7.36
C LYS A 252 -20.07 -7.63 5.86
N ARG A 253 -18.98 -8.21 5.36
CA ARG A 253 -18.69 -8.31 3.93
C ARG A 253 -19.58 -9.37 3.27
N ARG A 254 -20.21 -9.05 2.13
CA ARG A 254 -21.21 -9.89 1.48
C ARG A 254 -20.90 -10.21 0.01
N PHE A 255 -19.81 -9.99 -0.56
CA PHE A 255 -19.36 -10.36 -1.92
C PHE A 255 -20.51 -10.72 -2.92
N GLY A 256 -21.63 -10.01 -2.90
CA GLY A 256 -22.81 -10.27 -3.74
C GLY A 256 -23.69 -11.48 -3.36
N GLY A 257 -23.34 -12.25 -2.34
CA GLY A 257 -24.11 -13.40 -1.89
C GLY A 257 -25.22 -13.04 -0.88
N LEU A 258 -26.41 -13.66 -1.02
CA LEU A 258 -27.42 -13.69 0.04
C LEU A 258 -26.97 -14.71 1.10
N LYS A 259 -27.02 -14.36 2.40
CA LYS A 259 -27.02 -15.39 3.44
C LYS A 259 -28.35 -16.14 3.32
N ASN A 260 -28.30 -17.45 3.18
CA ASN A 260 -29.47 -18.27 3.44
C ASN A 260 -30.02 -17.87 4.82
N LEU A 261 -31.27 -17.42 4.84
CA LEU A 261 -32.03 -17.12 6.04
C LEU A 261 -32.17 -18.36 6.91
#